data_ac557c8e7f6d314a5a382d7fbee828e9
#
_entry.id   ac557c8e7f6d314a5a382d7fbee828e9
#
_cell.length_a   1.000
_cell.length_b   1.000
_cell.length_c   1.000
_cell.angle_alpha   90.00
_cell.angle_beta   90.00
_cell.angle_gamma   90.00
#
_symmetry.space_group_name_H-M   'P 1'
#
loop_
_entity.id
_entity.type
_entity.pdbx_description
1 polymer ?
#
loop_
_entity_poly.entity_id
_entity_poly.type
_entity_poly.pdbx_seq_one_letter_code
_entity_poly.pdbx_strand_id
1 'polypeptide(L)'
;MGNMKAQLTFSPLAEIETRLLAVLAVDTQTSKAPDAKPQPMLLTADPSVIEAAEAVLASGEFKAGANETLLWHGPDGIAAKRLLIVGLGKQAKANANSVRNAAGTAVRFTKPRGIRELVFALPQSDVELESLPPVLCTRAAIEGALLGDFDPDTYRSDRKDQSVQSFTLAVPPKPEKKVPEEAPADAEKSDEEKKAAGAEDADKSKEEKTAPEAAPVDAEKVARDKEEKAALEAAFAEGIVLGDSQNFARSLVNEPGNKLTPTILGQRAGQMAESVGLNWRCFSTDTLHDLKMGAFWSVSQGSAEPPSLIVMRYEPKGVTEGPVLGLVGKGITFDSGGISIKPSENMEKMKYDMAGGAAMIGAMRAIALLKPKVRVIAVVCAAENMPSGTAQKPGDVQTAMPLSPGKPGKTIEIVNTDAEGRLVLADGLTYVRHLGATHLIDAATLTGACVVALGHANAGAFSNDDATWAKFDAGLSLTGEKFWRLPLGEEYAEQIKSDIGDIKNTGGRWGGACTAAEFLKVFVDDTPWIHLDIAGMAWVEDSKPYIAKGPSGVAVRSILEWVRSYQQPASSS
;
A
#
# COMPACT_ATOMS: atom_id res chain seq x y z
N MET A 1 -16.41 5.47 7.04
CA MET A 1 -15.69 5.05 5.82
C MET A 1 -16.71 4.81 4.75
N GLY A 2 -16.47 5.20 3.49
CA GLY A 2 -17.42 4.99 2.40
C GLY A 2 -17.73 3.51 2.23
N ASN A 3 -18.99 3.16 2.01
CA ASN A 3 -19.45 1.79 1.82
C ASN A 3 -19.36 1.41 0.33
N MET A 4 -18.19 1.56 -0.29
CA MET A 4 -17.99 1.09 -1.66
C MET A 4 -18.21 -0.43 -1.71
N LYS A 5 -19.24 -0.87 -2.44
CA LYS A 5 -19.44 -2.29 -2.72
C LYS A 5 -18.48 -2.69 -3.83
N ALA A 6 -17.46 -3.47 -3.48
CA ALA A 6 -16.52 -4.00 -4.45
C ALA A 6 -16.92 -5.42 -4.87
N GLN A 7 -16.85 -5.71 -6.17
CA GLN A 7 -17.14 -7.04 -6.72
C GLN A 7 -16.22 -7.37 -7.88
N LEU A 8 -16.04 -8.66 -8.14
CA LEU A 8 -15.26 -9.19 -9.25
C LEU A 8 -16.21 -9.83 -10.27
N THR A 9 -16.00 -9.61 -11.57
CA THR A 9 -16.74 -10.25 -12.64
C THR A 9 -15.80 -10.81 -13.70
N PHE A 10 -16.25 -11.88 -14.38
CA PHE A 10 -15.54 -12.53 -15.49
C PHE A 10 -16.33 -12.44 -16.79
N SER A 11 -17.29 -11.52 -16.87
CA SER A 11 -18.11 -11.29 -18.06
C SER A 11 -17.34 -10.54 -19.16
N PRO A 12 -17.68 -10.73 -20.44
CA PRO A 12 -17.17 -9.93 -21.55
C PRO A 12 -17.45 -8.43 -21.30
N LEU A 13 -16.48 -7.57 -21.60
CA LEU A 13 -16.58 -6.13 -21.28
C LEU A 13 -17.72 -5.45 -22.03
N ALA A 14 -17.93 -5.82 -23.29
CA ALA A 14 -18.97 -5.25 -24.14
C ALA A 14 -20.39 -5.49 -23.62
N GLU A 15 -20.61 -6.57 -22.86
CA GLU A 15 -21.92 -6.97 -22.35
C GLU A 15 -22.26 -6.37 -20.98
N ILE A 16 -21.30 -5.73 -20.31
CA ILE A 16 -21.50 -5.23 -18.94
C ILE A 16 -22.29 -3.92 -18.98
N GLU A 17 -23.55 -3.95 -18.57
CA GLU A 17 -24.34 -2.75 -18.35
C GLU A 17 -23.77 -1.94 -17.18
N THR A 18 -23.30 -0.72 -17.48
CA THR A 18 -22.73 0.18 -16.47
C THR A 18 -22.86 1.64 -16.89
N ARG A 19 -22.79 2.54 -15.90
CA ARG A 19 -22.71 3.99 -16.16
C ARG A 19 -21.38 4.40 -16.72
N LEU A 20 -20.29 3.69 -16.36
CA LEU A 20 -18.94 3.94 -16.84
C LEU A 20 -18.13 2.65 -16.86
N LEU A 21 -17.56 2.32 -18.02
CA LEU A 21 -16.51 1.32 -18.18
C LEU A 21 -15.17 2.04 -18.28
N ALA A 22 -14.20 1.71 -17.43
CA ALA A 22 -12.83 2.20 -17.50
C ALA A 22 -11.92 1.11 -18.05
N VAL A 23 -11.14 1.43 -19.08
CA VAL A 23 -10.13 0.56 -19.69
C VAL A 23 -8.76 1.25 -19.65
N LEU A 24 -7.71 0.46 -19.75
CA LEU A 24 -6.34 0.94 -19.65
C LEU A 24 -5.67 1.05 -21.01
N ALA A 25 -4.74 1.97 -21.14
CA ALA A 25 -3.89 2.10 -22.32
C ALA A 25 -2.44 2.39 -21.94
N VAL A 26 -1.50 1.97 -22.80
CA VAL A 26 -0.08 2.28 -22.70
C VAL A 26 0.41 3.02 -23.94
N ASP A 27 1.49 3.78 -23.80
CA ASP A 27 2.23 4.34 -24.93
C ASP A 27 3.33 3.36 -25.34
N THR A 28 3.17 2.74 -26.50
CA THR A 28 4.10 1.74 -27.07
C THR A 28 5.31 2.35 -27.75
N GLN A 29 5.34 3.67 -27.92
CA GLN A 29 6.44 4.38 -28.59
C GLN A 29 7.78 4.14 -27.86
N THR A 30 8.74 3.56 -28.56
CA THR A 30 10.10 3.22 -28.05
C THR A 30 11.17 4.23 -28.45
N SER A 31 10.92 5.04 -29.50
CA SER A 31 11.88 6.05 -29.97
C SER A 31 12.15 7.11 -28.89
N LYS A 32 13.42 7.48 -28.74
CA LYS A 32 13.88 8.59 -27.88
C LYS A 32 13.98 9.91 -28.60
N ALA A 33 13.60 9.98 -29.89
CA ALA A 33 13.61 11.22 -30.65
C ALA A 33 12.65 12.24 -30.03
N PRO A 34 13.02 13.53 -29.93
CA PRO A 34 12.19 14.57 -29.28
C PRO A 34 10.83 14.78 -29.93
N ASP A 35 10.68 14.47 -31.22
CA ASP A 35 9.50 14.60 -32.06
C ASP A 35 8.72 13.28 -32.23
N ALA A 36 9.14 12.21 -31.55
CA ALA A 36 8.46 10.93 -31.61
C ALA A 36 7.03 11.04 -31.03
N LYS A 37 6.03 10.80 -31.89
CA LYS A 37 4.63 10.85 -31.46
C LYS A 37 4.27 9.66 -30.60
N PRO A 38 3.50 9.84 -29.51
CA PRO A 38 2.95 8.74 -28.72
C PRO A 38 2.14 7.79 -29.58
N GLN A 39 2.16 6.50 -29.22
CA GLN A 39 1.41 5.44 -29.87
C GLN A 39 0.54 4.74 -28.83
N PRO A 40 -0.67 5.27 -28.52
CA PRO A 40 -1.57 4.67 -27.56
C PRO A 40 -2.05 3.30 -28.01
N MET A 41 -1.95 2.31 -27.13
CA MET A 41 -2.48 0.96 -27.32
C MET A 41 -3.38 0.62 -26.13
N LEU A 42 -4.61 0.17 -26.40
CA LEU A 42 -5.50 -0.33 -25.34
C LEU A 42 -4.98 -1.65 -24.80
N LEU A 43 -5.17 -1.83 -23.51
CA LEU A 43 -4.87 -3.08 -22.81
C LEU A 43 -6.15 -3.91 -22.62
N THR A 44 -6.85 -4.17 -23.71
CA THR A 44 -8.02 -5.07 -23.78
C THR A 44 -7.98 -5.84 -25.08
N ALA A 45 -8.40 -7.10 -25.03
CA ALA A 45 -8.58 -7.97 -26.18
C ALA A 45 -10.06 -8.02 -26.65
N ASP A 46 -10.98 -7.27 -26.01
CA ASP A 46 -12.38 -7.20 -26.40
C ASP A 46 -12.54 -6.38 -27.69
N PRO A 47 -12.93 -7.00 -28.83
CA PRO A 47 -12.98 -6.33 -30.13
C PRO A 47 -13.97 -5.16 -30.15
N SER A 48 -15.12 -5.30 -29.49
CA SER A 48 -16.14 -4.25 -29.45
C SER A 48 -15.66 -3.00 -28.68
N VAL A 49 -14.88 -3.21 -27.61
CA VAL A 49 -14.27 -2.08 -26.86
C VAL A 49 -13.18 -1.40 -27.69
N ILE A 50 -12.39 -2.17 -28.45
CA ILE A 50 -11.35 -1.63 -29.33
C ILE A 50 -12.00 -0.79 -30.43
N GLU A 51 -13.02 -1.31 -31.11
CA GLU A 51 -13.78 -0.60 -32.17
C GLU A 51 -14.44 0.68 -31.63
N ALA A 52 -15.09 0.60 -30.46
CA ALA A 52 -15.71 1.76 -29.80
C ALA A 52 -14.72 2.89 -29.47
N ALA A 53 -13.44 2.56 -29.23
CA ALA A 53 -12.39 3.53 -28.90
C ALA A 53 -11.60 4.03 -30.12
N GLU A 54 -11.69 3.39 -31.28
CA GLU A 54 -10.82 3.62 -32.45
C GLU A 54 -10.84 5.07 -32.90
N ALA A 55 -12.03 5.64 -33.12
CA ALA A 55 -12.18 7.03 -33.59
C ALA A 55 -11.57 8.05 -32.62
N VAL A 56 -11.67 7.79 -31.32
CA VAL A 56 -11.18 8.68 -30.28
C VAL A 56 -9.65 8.58 -30.15
N LEU A 57 -9.09 7.39 -30.28
CA LEU A 57 -7.64 7.19 -30.29
C LEU A 57 -6.99 7.75 -31.56
N ALA A 58 -7.68 7.65 -32.71
CA ALA A 58 -7.23 8.21 -33.98
C ALA A 58 -7.18 9.75 -33.99
N SER A 59 -7.93 10.42 -33.09
CA SER A 59 -7.88 11.90 -32.98
C SER A 59 -6.49 12.43 -32.60
N GLY A 60 -5.67 11.59 -31.94
CA GLY A 60 -4.34 11.97 -31.43
C GLY A 60 -4.36 12.88 -30.21
N GLU A 61 -5.53 13.18 -29.64
CA GLU A 61 -5.65 13.97 -28.41
C GLU A 61 -5.13 13.21 -27.18
N PHE A 62 -5.41 11.89 -27.11
CA PHE A 62 -4.95 11.02 -26.03
C PHE A 62 -3.57 10.43 -26.34
N LYS A 63 -2.65 10.58 -25.40
CA LYS A 63 -1.24 10.15 -25.53
C LYS A 63 -0.88 8.95 -24.66
N ALA A 64 -1.83 8.41 -23.92
CA ALA A 64 -1.64 7.37 -22.92
C ALA A 64 -0.61 7.74 -21.83
N GLY A 65 -0.44 9.02 -21.53
CA GLY A 65 0.40 9.50 -20.42
C GLY A 65 -0.07 8.90 -19.07
N ALA A 66 0.84 8.81 -18.08
CA ALA A 66 0.48 8.25 -16.78
C ALA A 66 -0.66 9.04 -16.12
N ASN A 67 -1.77 8.37 -15.82
CA ASN A 67 -3.02 8.92 -15.27
C ASN A 67 -3.73 9.94 -16.17
N GLU A 68 -3.35 10.06 -17.44
CA GLU A 68 -4.12 10.79 -18.44
C GLU A 68 -5.47 10.09 -18.63
N THR A 69 -6.54 10.88 -18.82
CA THR A 69 -7.90 10.35 -18.95
C THR A 69 -8.58 10.90 -20.19
N LEU A 70 -9.29 10.02 -20.91
CA LEU A 70 -10.15 10.40 -22.01
C LEU A 70 -11.53 9.77 -21.80
N LEU A 71 -12.58 10.60 -21.79
CA LEU A 71 -13.97 10.17 -21.63
C LEU A 71 -14.71 10.21 -22.96
N TRP A 72 -15.30 9.08 -23.36
CA TRP A 72 -16.17 8.96 -24.52
C TRP A 72 -17.61 8.71 -24.08
N HIS A 73 -18.56 9.50 -24.59
CA HIS A 73 -19.98 9.39 -24.29
C HIS A 73 -20.72 8.63 -25.40
N GLY A 74 -21.57 7.68 -25.01
CA GLY A 74 -22.39 6.90 -25.93
C GLY A 74 -21.54 6.07 -26.90
N PRO A 75 -20.59 5.24 -26.43
CA PRO A 75 -19.83 4.36 -27.30
C PRO A 75 -20.75 3.35 -27.97
N ASP A 76 -20.64 3.21 -29.29
CA ASP A 76 -21.40 2.21 -30.05
C ASP A 76 -20.82 0.80 -29.82
N GLY A 77 -21.65 -0.23 -29.90
CA GLY A 77 -21.23 -1.64 -29.84
C GLY A 77 -20.96 -2.20 -28.43
N ILE A 78 -21.08 -1.38 -27.38
CA ILE A 78 -20.93 -1.82 -25.98
C ILE A 78 -22.10 -1.36 -25.11
N ALA A 79 -22.43 -2.15 -24.06
CA ALA A 79 -23.56 -1.86 -23.17
C ALA A 79 -23.29 -0.70 -22.19
N ALA A 80 -22.04 -0.30 -22.01
CA ALA A 80 -21.64 0.78 -21.13
C ALA A 80 -22.09 2.15 -21.68
N LYS A 81 -22.65 3.02 -20.83
CA LYS A 81 -23.09 4.37 -21.25
C LYS A 81 -21.93 5.34 -21.56
N ARG A 82 -20.76 5.08 -21.00
CA ARG A 82 -19.54 5.86 -21.19
C ARG A 82 -18.33 4.94 -21.15
N LEU A 83 -17.31 5.28 -21.94
CA LEU A 83 -16.01 4.64 -21.92
C LEU A 83 -14.97 5.64 -21.40
N LEU A 84 -14.26 5.29 -20.35
CA LEU A 84 -13.12 6.03 -19.82
C LEU A 84 -11.83 5.30 -20.16
N ILE A 85 -10.93 5.94 -20.89
CA ILE A 85 -9.60 5.40 -21.14
C ILE A 85 -8.63 6.06 -20.16
N VAL A 86 -7.83 5.26 -19.45
CA VAL A 86 -6.84 5.74 -18.47
C VAL A 86 -5.45 5.28 -18.89
N GLY A 87 -4.53 6.22 -19.07
CA GLY A 87 -3.15 5.98 -19.46
C GLY A 87 -2.30 5.46 -18.31
N LEU A 88 -1.47 4.45 -18.58
CA LEU A 88 -0.44 3.94 -17.66
C LEU A 88 0.95 4.57 -17.92
N GLY A 89 1.08 5.37 -18.98
CA GLY A 89 2.37 5.89 -19.45
C GLY A 89 3.07 4.93 -20.41
N LYS A 90 4.40 5.04 -20.51
CA LYS A 90 5.22 4.17 -21.37
C LYS A 90 5.08 2.70 -20.99
N GLN A 91 4.86 1.82 -21.99
CA GLN A 91 4.71 0.38 -21.81
C GLN A 91 5.87 -0.22 -20.99
N ALA A 92 7.11 0.15 -21.30
CA ALA A 92 8.30 -0.36 -20.61
C ALA A 92 8.39 0.02 -19.11
N LYS A 93 7.55 0.96 -18.63
CA LYS A 93 7.48 1.39 -17.23
C LYS A 93 6.18 1.00 -16.55
N ALA A 94 5.22 0.46 -17.30
CA ALA A 94 3.94 0.03 -16.76
C ALA A 94 4.14 -1.18 -15.83
N ASN A 95 3.49 -1.16 -14.67
CA ASN A 95 3.55 -2.21 -13.65
C ASN A 95 2.28 -2.18 -12.80
N ALA A 96 2.15 -3.10 -11.85
CA ALA A 96 0.97 -3.18 -10.98
C ALA A 96 0.68 -1.86 -10.21
N ASN A 97 1.72 -1.08 -9.84
CA ASN A 97 1.51 0.22 -9.21
C ASN A 97 0.91 1.26 -10.18
N SER A 98 1.23 1.18 -11.47
CA SER A 98 0.58 2.00 -12.50
C SER A 98 -0.91 1.67 -12.59
N VAL A 99 -1.29 0.39 -12.48
CA VAL A 99 -2.69 -0.06 -12.43
C VAL A 99 -3.39 0.43 -11.17
N ARG A 100 -2.72 0.38 -10.00
CA ARG A 100 -3.23 0.95 -8.74
C ARG A 100 -3.57 2.43 -8.90
N ASN A 101 -2.66 3.21 -9.44
CA ASN A 101 -2.86 4.64 -9.65
C ASN A 101 -3.98 4.91 -10.67
N ALA A 102 -4.06 4.13 -11.75
CA ALA A 102 -5.11 4.28 -12.76
C ALA A 102 -6.51 3.96 -12.19
N ALA A 103 -6.65 2.95 -11.35
CA ALA A 103 -7.91 2.64 -10.67
C ALA A 103 -8.33 3.78 -9.71
N GLY A 104 -7.39 4.31 -8.93
CA GLY A 104 -7.62 5.50 -8.11
C GLY A 104 -8.01 6.71 -8.94
N THR A 105 -7.37 6.91 -10.10
CA THR A 105 -7.70 7.98 -11.07
C THR A 105 -9.11 7.82 -11.61
N ALA A 106 -9.51 6.61 -12.02
CA ALA A 106 -10.86 6.33 -12.50
C ALA A 106 -11.91 6.66 -11.42
N VAL A 107 -11.70 6.24 -10.17
CA VAL A 107 -12.58 6.56 -9.05
C VAL A 107 -12.65 8.08 -8.82
N ARG A 108 -11.54 8.77 -8.71
CA ARG A 108 -11.53 10.22 -8.49
C ARG A 108 -12.12 11.00 -9.67
N PHE A 109 -11.97 10.51 -10.88
CA PHE A 109 -12.58 11.09 -12.07
C PHE A 109 -14.12 11.04 -12.00
N THR A 110 -14.71 10.00 -11.44
CA THR A 110 -16.17 9.81 -11.36
C THR A 110 -16.84 10.69 -10.30
N LYS A 111 -16.13 10.96 -9.18
CA LYS A 111 -16.69 11.63 -7.99
C LYS A 111 -17.35 12.98 -8.30
N PRO A 112 -16.68 13.99 -8.89
CA PRO A 112 -17.27 15.29 -9.20
C PRO A 112 -18.33 15.24 -10.30
N ARG A 113 -18.42 14.13 -11.04
CA ARG A 113 -19.38 13.92 -12.14
C ARG A 113 -20.67 13.22 -11.68
N GLY A 114 -20.76 12.90 -10.40
CA GLY A 114 -21.93 12.21 -9.86
C GLY A 114 -22.10 10.78 -10.35
N ILE A 115 -21.03 10.17 -10.92
CA ILE A 115 -21.04 8.77 -11.34
C ILE A 115 -20.68 7.92 -10.10
N ARG A 116 -21.63 7.10 -9.65
CA ARG A 116 -21.50 6.30 -8.42
C ARG A 116 -21.22 4.83 -8.67
N GLU A 117 -21.29 4.41 -9.93
CA GLU A 117 -21.06 3.03 -10.38
C GLU A 117 -19.98 3.04 -11.44
N LEU A 118 -18.95 2.21 -11.24
CA LEU A 118 -17.78 2.12 -12.10
C LEU A 118 -17.41 0.66 -12.30
N VAL A 119 -17.24 0.26 -13.56
CA VAL A 119 -16.57 -0.99 -13.95
C VAL A 119 -15.16 -0.63 -14.40
N PHE A 120 -14.17 -1.30 -13.85
CA PHE A 120 -12.76 -1.13 -14.19
C PHE A 120 -12.23 -2.46 -14.77
N ALA A 121 -11.77 -2.43 -16.02
CA ALA A 121 -11.24 -3.60 -16.68
C ALA A 121 -9.76 -3.82 -16.30
N LEU A 122 -9.40 -5.05 -15.94
CA LEU A 122 -8.00 -5.42 -15.79
C LEU A 122 -7.28 -5.36 -17.15
N PRO A 123 -5.97 -5.04 -17.15
CA PRO A 123 -5.20 -5.05 -18.37
C PRO A 123 -5.15 -6.46 -18.95
N GLN A 124 -5.49 -6.57 -20.22
CA GLN A 124 -5.39 -7.77 -21.02
C GLN A 124 -4.98 -7.34 -22.43
N SER A 125 -4.07 -8.06 -23.06
CA SER A 125 -3.68 -7.85 -24.45
C SER A 125 -3.26 -9.17 -25.04
N ASP A 126 -3.23 -9.27 -26.39
CA ASP A 126 -2.70 -10.43 -27.10
C ASP A 126 -1.18 -10.59 -26.90
N VAL A 127 -0.52 -9.54 -26.41
CA VAL A 127 0.89 -9.54 -26.02
C VAL A 127 0.97 -9.74 -24.51
N GLU A 128 1.61 -10.81 -24.08
CA GLU A 128 1.89 -11.02 -22.65
C GLU A 128 2.79 -9.90 -22.13
N LEU A 129 2.25 -9.09 -21.21
CA LEU A 129 3.01 -8.05 -20.50
C LEU A 129 3.50 -8.63 -19.17
N GLU A 130 4.71 -9.17 -19.14
CA GLU A 130 5.33 -9.73 -17.93
C GLU A 130 5.30 -8.76 -16.74
N SER A 131 5.35 -7.45 -17.02
CA SER A 131 5.29 -6.39 -16.01
C SER A 131 3.91 -6.18 -15.38
N LEU A 132 2.85 -6.80 -15.94
CA LEU A 132 1.46 -6.67 -15.51
C LEU A 132 0.81 -8.03 -15.16
N PRO A 133 1.35 -8.80 -14.20
CA PRO A 133 0.77 -10.08 -13.81
C PRO A 133 -0.67 -9.92 -13.33
N PRO A 134 -1.65 -10.69 -13.81
CA PRO A 134 -3.07 -10.49 -13.51
C PRO A 134 -3.39 -10.49 -12.01
N VAL A 135 -2.78 -11.37 -11.23
CA VAL A 135 -2.97 -11.48 -9.79
C VAL A 135 -2.52 -10.19 -9.07
N LEU A 136 -1.33 -9.67 -9.42
CA LEU A 136 -0.83 -8.41 -8.82
C LEU A 136 -1.64 -7.21 -9.29
N CYS A 137 -2.08 -7.19 -10.55
CA CYS A 137 -2.93 -6.11 -11.08
C CYS A 137 -4.32 -6.12 -10.43
N THR A 138 -4.90 -7.29 -10.16
CA THR A 138 -6.18 -7.44 -9.45
C THR A 138 -6.09 -6.82 -8.06
N ARG A 139 -5.10 -7.21 -7.27
CA ARG A 139 -4.85 -6.65 -5.94
C ARG A 139 -4.64 -5.13 -6.02
N ALA A 140 -3.77 -4.68 -6.92
CA ALA A 140 -3.43 -3.26 -7.07
C ALA A 140 -4.63 -2.41 -7.50
N ALA A 141 -5.47 -2.89 -8.40
CA ALA A 141 -6.65 -2.16 -8.88
C ALA A 141 -7.64 -1.89 -7.76
N ILE A 142 -7.98 -2.89 -6.95
CA ILE A 142 -8.93 -2.71 -5.83
C ILE A 142 -8.32 -1.86 -4.70
N GLU A 143 -7.03 -2.02 -4.37
CA GLU A 143 -6.33 -1.10 -3.46
C GLU A 143 -6.44 0.34 -3.96
N GLY A 144 -6.12 0.59 -5.22
CA GLY A 144 -6.17 1.91 -5.83
C GLY A 144 -7.56 2.54 -5.81
N ALA A 145 -8.59 1.74 -6.09
CA ALA A 145 -9.98 2.19 -6.04
C ALA A 145 -10.37 2.67 -4.63
N LEU A 146 -10.08 1.88 -3.60
CA LEU A 146 -10.37 2.21 -2.20
C LEU A 146 -9.58 3.44 -1.74
N LEU A 147 -8.30 3.54 -2.09
CA LEU A 147 -7.45 4.69 -1.75
C LEU A 147 -7.92 5.98 -2.46
N GLY A 148 -8.38 5.85 -3.70
CA GLY A 148 -8.92 6.96 -4.48
C GLY A 148 -10.26 7.48 -3.95
N ASP A 149 -11.06 6.63 -3.32
CA ASP A 149 -12.37 7.01 -2.79
C ASP A 149 -12.29 7.77 -1.45
N PHE A 150 -11.18 7.69 -0.75
CA PHE A 150 -10.99 8.40 0.52
C PHE A 150 -10.94 9.92 0.32
N ASP A 151 -11.77 10.66 1.09
CA ASP A 151 -11.76 12.12 1.18
C ASP A 151 -11.49 12.56 2.63
N PRO A 152 -10.64 13.59 2.83
CA PRO A 152 -10.26 14.08 4.17
C PRO A 152 -11.26 15.08 4.77
N ASP A 153 -12.36 15.41 4.09
CA ASP A 153 -13.31 16.50 4.38
C ASP A 153 -14.39 16.14 5.42
N THR A 154 -14.10 15.24 6.34
CA THR A 154 -15.04 14.62 7.29
C THR A 154 -15.77 15.64 8.16
N TYR A 155 -15.15 16.79 8.46
CA TYR A 155 -15.68 17.81 9.37
C TYR A 155 -16.42 18.97 8.70
N ARG A 156 -16.58 18.92 7.38
CA ARG A 156 -17.35 19.95 6.68
C ARG A 156 -18.83 19.76 6.90
N SER A 157 -19.51 20.82 7.34
CA SER A 157 -20.98 20.80 7.54
C SER A 157 -21.76 20.75 6.22
N ASP A 158 -21.15 21.23 5.12
CA ASP A 158 -21.71 21.23 3.77
C ASP A 158 -21.21 20.06 2.90
N ARG A 159 -20.63 19.04 3.54
CA ARG A 159 -20.07 17.87 2.85
C ARG A 159 -21.13 17.18 1.99
N LYS A 160 -20.82 17.04 0.70
CA LYS A 160 -21.60 16.20 -0.21
C LYS A 160 -20.92 14.85 -0.30
N ASP A 161 -21.65 13.79 0.02
CA ASP A 161 -21.13 12.43 -0.20
C ASP A 161 -20.93 12.20 -1.69
N GLN A 162 -19.67 12.08 -2.08
CA GLN A 162 -19.25 11.81 -3.46
C GLN A 162 -18.67 10.40 -3.62
N SER A 163 -18.77 9.56 -2.61
CA SER A 163 -18.23 8.21 -2.61
C SER A 163 -18.79 7.37 -3.75
N VAL A 164 -17.96 6.52 -4.34
CA VAL A 164 -18.38 5.52 -5.30
C VAL A 164 -19.14 4.43 -4.55
N GLN A 165 -20.36 4.12 -4.98
CA GLN A 165 -21.21 3.13 -4.33
C GLN A 165 -20.91 1.71 -4.77
N SER A 166 -20.57 1.54 -6.07
CA SER A 166 -20.25 0.24 -6.65
C SER A 166 -19.00 0.32 -7.53
N PHE A 167 -18.03 -0.51 -7.21
CA PHE A 167 -16.82 -0.73 -8.01
C PHE A 167 -16.76 -2.19 -8.43
N THR A 168 -16.89 -2.45 -9.74
CA THR A 168 -16.76 -3.77 -10.29
C THR A 168 -15.42 -3.90 -11.01
N LEU A 169 -14.58 -4.83 -10.57
CA LEU A 169 -13.36 -5.19 -11.26
C LEU A 169 -13.69 -6.28 -12.29
N ALA A 170 -13.53 -5.98 -13.57
CA ALA A 170 -13.79 -6.91 -14.64
C ALA A 170 -12.48 -7.58 -15.08
N VAL A 171 -12.48 -8.91 -15.07
CA VAL A 171 -11.45 -9.76 -15.65
C VAL A 171 -12.03 -10.35 -16.91
N PRO A 172 -11.76 -9.78 -18.10
CA PRO A 172 -12.34 -10.30 -19.32
C PRO A 172 -11.84 -11.71 -19.61
N PRO A 173 -12.65 -12.58 -20.23
CA PRO A 173 -12.22 -13.90 -20.63
C PRO A 173 -11.03 -13.80 -21.61
N LYS A 174 -10.11 -14.75 -21.54
CA LYS A 174 -8.98 -14.80 -22.49
C LYS A 174 -9.54 -15.02 -23.90
N PRO A 175 -9.03 -14.30 -24.91
CA PRO A 175 -9.43 -14.55 -26.29
C PRO A 175 -9.10 -15.99 -26.68
N GLU A 176 -10.03 -16.68 -27.30
CA GLU A 176 -9.75 -17.99 -27.87
C GLU A 176 -8.69 -17.81 -28.96
N LYS A 177 -7.55 -18.49 -28.82
CA LYS A 177 -6.57 -18.55 -29.92
C LYS A 177 -7.27 -19.18 -31.11
N LYS A 178 -7.59 -18.38 -32.14
CA LYS A 178 -8.01 -18.95 -33.42
C LYS A 178 -6.88 -19.86 -33.90
N VAL A 179 -7.12 -21.17 -33.92
CA VAL A 179 -6.25 -22.11 -34.60
C VAL A 179 -6.23 -21.62 -36.06
N PRO A 180 -5.06 -21.38 -36.66
CA PRO A 180 -5.03 -21.02 -38.06
C PRO A 180 -5.76 -22.11 -38.84
N GLU A 181 -6.83 -21.75 -39.56
CA GLU A 181 -7.49 -22.63 -40.49
C GLU A 181 -6.41 -23.03 -41.53
N GLU A 182 -5.96 -24.28 -41.49
CA GLU A 182 -5.05 -24.79 -42.51
C GLU A 182 -5.67 -24.50 -43.87
N ALA A 183 -5.01 -23.68 -44.67
CA ALA A 183 -5.42 -23.42 -46.03
C ALA A 183 -5.53 -24.75 -46.76
N PRO A 184 -6.62 -25.01 -47.50
CA PRO A 184 -6.77 -26.26 -48.26
C PRO A 184 -5.60 -26.39 -49.22
N ALA A 185 -4.85 -27.48 -49.11
CA ALA A 185 -3.77 -27.80 -50.01
C ALA A 185 -4.28 -27.81 -51.44
N ASP A 186 -3.79 -26.90 -52.27
CA ASP A 186 -4.04 -26.90 -53.71
C ASP A 186 -3.64 -28.26 -54.31
N ALA A 187 -4.64 -29.05 -54.65
CA ALA A 187 -4.46 -30.26 -55.45
C ALA A 187 -4.20 -29.85 -56.90
N GLU A 188 -2.93 -29.85 -57.28
CA GLU A 188 -2.55 -29.86 -58.72
C GLU A 188 -3.22 -31.04 -59.42
N LYS A 189 -4.16 -30.75 -60.29
CA LYS A 189 -4.72 -31.73 -61.24
C LYS A 189 -3.75 -31.91 -62.41
N SER A 190 -3.11 -33.06 -62.45
CA SER A 190 -2.58 -33.57 -63.71
C SER A 190 -3.71 -34.26 -64.53
N ASP A 191 -3.96 -33.75 -65.71
CA ASP A 191 -4.77 -34.42 -66.74
C ASP A 191 -4.10 -35.71 -67.14
N GLU A 192 -4.87 -36.82 -67.13
CA GLU A 192 -4.93 -37.80 -68.24
C GLU A 192 -5.85 -38.97 -67.90
N GLU A 193 -6.63 -39.26 -68.93
CA GLU A 193 -7.36 -40.50 -69.30
C GLU A 193 -8.82 -40.68 -68.89
N LYS A 194 -9.58 -40.45 -69.97
CA LYS A 194 -10.92 -40.94 -70.20
C LYS A 194 -10.93 -42.45 -70.36
N LYS A 195 -11.91 -43.18 -69.84
CA LYS A 195 -12.92 -43.99 -70.61
C LYS A 195 -13.70 -44.99 -69.76
N ALA A 196 -14.96 -44.96 -70.06
CA ALA A 196 -15.89 -46.08 -70.14
C ALA A 196 -16.70 -46.54 -68.93
N ALA A 197 -17.95 -46.14 -68.93
CA ALA A 197 -19.19 -46.93 -69.03
C ALA A 197 -19.58 -47.94 -67.93
N GLY A 198 -20.79 -47.76 -67.45
CA GLY A 198 -21.61 -48.89 -66.93
C GLY A 198 -22.57 -48.46 -65.82
N ALA A 199 -23.84 -48.51 -66.13
CA ALA A 199 -25.02 -48.17 -65.36
C ALA A 199 -25.35 -49.16 -64.22
N GLU A 200 -26.37 -48.75 -63.43
CA GLU A 200 -27.24 -49.54 -62.53
C GLU A 200 -26.70 -49.63 -61.08
N ASP A 201 -27.39 -49.39 -59.95
CA ASP A 201 -28.82 -49.39 -59.66
C ASP A 201 -29.01 -48.73 -58.28
N ALA A 202 -30.22 -48.29 -57.97
CA ALA A 202 -30.58 -47.58 -56.72
C ALA A 202 -30.69 -48.55 -55.56
N ASP A 203 -30.12 -48.14 -54.41
CA ASP A 203 -30.74 -48.50 -53.13
C ASP A 203 -30.58 -47.33 -52.07
N LYS A 204 -31.74 -47.03 -51.48
CA LYS A 204 -31.92 -46.00 -50.46
C LYS A 204 -31.56 -46.58 -49.10
N SER A 205 -30.47 -46.13 -48.49
CA SER A 205 -30.32 -46.24 -47.07
C SER A 205 -30.22 -44.84 -46.47
N LYS A 206 -31.14 -44.54 -45.55
CA LYS A 206 -31.16 -43.32 -44.72
C LYS A 206 -29.95 -43.32 -43.76
N GLU A 207 -28.95 -42.51 -44.00
CA GLU A 207 -27.98 -42.18 -43.02
C GLU A 207 -28.56 -41.13 -42.07
N GLU A 208 -28.75 -41.53 -40.82
CA GLU A 208 -29.03 -40.70 -39.65
C GLU A 208 -27.82 -39.81 -39.43
N LYS A 209 -27.97 -38.49 -39.62
CA LYS A 209 -26.94 -37.50 -39.25
C LYS A 209 -26.79 -37.50 -37.73
N THR A 210 -25.83 -38.22 -37.21
CA THR A 210 -25.33 -38.03 -35.85
C THR A 210 -24.79 -36.62 -35.73
N ALA A 211 -25.28 -35.89 -34.73
CA ALA A 211 -24.75 -34.60 -34.33
C ALA A 211 -23.25 -34.73 -33.99
N PRO A 212 -22.41 -33.71 -34.29
CA PRO A 212 -21.00 -33.79 -33.99
C PRO A 212 -20.81 -33.97 -32.47
N GLU A 213 -20.12 -35.04 -32.11
CA GLU A 213 -19.70 -35.35 -30.76
C GLU A 213 -18.84 -34.19 -30.27
N ALA A 214 -19.24 -33.53 -29.14
CA ALA A 214 -18.49 -32.43 -28.57
C ALA A 214 -17.05 -32.91 -28.28
N ALA A 215 -16.06 -32.16 -28.75
CA ALA A 215 -14.66 -32.45 -28.51
C ALA A 215 -14.41 -32.63 -26.99
N PRO A 216 -13.57 -33.61 -26.57
CA PRO A 216 -13.34 -33.89 -25.18
C PRO A 216 -12.81 -32.63 -24.49
N VAL A 217 -13.51 -32.20 -23.43
CA VAL A 217 -13.11 -31.04 -22.62
C VAL A 217 -11.74 -31.34 -22.04
N ASP A 218 -10.74 -30.51 -22.34
CA ASP A 218 -9.41 -30.65 -21.80
C ASP A 218 -9.45 -30.41 -20.26
N ALA A 219 -9.45 -31.50 -19.52
CA ALA A 219 -9.55 -31.48 -18.06
C ALA A 219 -8.41 -30.68 -17.39
N GLU A 220 -7.23 -30.64 -18.00
CA GLU A 220 -6.10 -29.84 -17.52
C GLU A 220 -6.34 -28.35 -17.74
N LYS A 221 -6.95 -27.96 -18.87
CA LYS A 221 -7.33 -26.56 -19.12
C LYS A 221 -8.38 -26.11 -18.12
N VAL A 222 -9.41 -26.90 -17.88
CA VAL A 222 -10.46 -26.58 -16.89
C VAL A 222 -9.86 -26.42 -15.46
N ALA A 223 -8.93 -27.30 -15.10
CA ALA A 223 -8.26 -27.21 -13.78
C ALA A 223 -7.42 -25.94 -13.64
N ARG A 224 -6.64 -25.57 -14.67
CA ARG A 224 -5.84 -24.33 -14.70
C ARG A 224 -6.71 -23.08 -14.64
N ASP A 225 -7.79 -23.03 -15.41
CA ASP A 225 -8.71 -21.89 -15.43
C ASP A 225 -9.38 -21.70 -14.06
N LYS A 226 -9.72 -22.79 -13.39
CA LYS A 226 -10.27 -22.78 -12.03
C LYS A 226 -9.26 -22.29 -11.01
N GLU A 227 -8.01 -22.71 -11.09
CA GLU A 227 -6.92 -22.27 -10.20
C GLU A 227 -6.62 -20.78 -10.41
N GLU A 228 -6.52 -20.34 -11.66
CA GLU A 228 -6.31 -18.92 -12.00
C GLU A 228 -7.44 -18.05 -11.45
N LYS A 229 -8.70 -18.46 -11.64
CA LYS A 229 -9.86 -17.76 -11.09
C LYS A 229 -9.79 -17.65 -9.56
N ALA A 230 -9.47 -18.74 -8.87
CA ALA A 230 -9.34 -18.75 -7.42
C ALA A 230 -8.21 -17.82 -6.94
N ALA A 231 -7.08 -17.74 -7.66
CA ALA A 231 -5.98 -16.83 -7.36
C ALA A 231 -6.39 -15.36 -7.52
N LEU A 232 -7.18 -15.03 -8.55
CA LEU A 232 -7.71 -13.68 -8.77
C LEU A 232 -8.73 -13.28 -7.69
N GLU A 233 -9.61 -14.18 -7.29
CA GLU A 233 -10.57 -13.96 -6.20
C GLU A 233 -9.83 -13.73 -4.86
N ALA A 234 -8.79 -14.49 -4.59
CA ALA A 234 -7.95 -14.31 -3.40
C ALA A 234 -7.21 -12.96 -3.41
N ALA A 235 -6.62 -12.58 -4.55
CA ALA A 235 -5.95 -11.29 -4.72
C ALA A 235 -6.91 -10.10 -4.57
N PHE A 236 -8.13 -10.23 -5.08
CA PHE A 236 -9.18 -9.24 -4.91
C PHE A 236 -9.56 -9.05 -3.45
N ALA A 237 -9.81 -10.15 -2.71
CA ALA A 237 -10.12 -10.12 -1.29
C ALA A 237 -8.96 -9.52 -0.47
N GLU A 238 -7.73 -9.87 -0.81
CA GLU A 238 -6.52 -9.29 -0.19
C GLU A 238 -6.41 -7.78 -0.42
N GLY A 239 -6.64 -7.33 -1.64
CA GLY A 239 -6.60 -5.90 -1.99
C GLY A 239 -7.64 -5.08 -1.23
N ILE A 240 -8.83 -5.65 -0.96
CA ILE A 240 -9.84 -5.02 -0.08
C ILE A 240 -9.29 -4.85 1.33
N VAL A 241 -8.72 -5.88 1.92
CA VAL A 241 -8.15 -5.82 3.27
C VAL A 241 -7.06 -4.76 3.37
N LEU A 242 -6.17 -4.69 2.37
CA LEU A 242 -5.07 -3.72 2.34
C LEU A 242 -5.55 -2.29 2.15
N GLY A 243 -6.41 -2.04 1.17
CA GLY A 243 -6.96 -0.72 0.92
C GLY A 243 -7.72 -0.17 2.12
N ASP A 244 -8.56 -0.99 2.74
CA ASP A 244 -9.30 -0.64 3.95
C ASP A 244 -8.40 -0.41 5.16
N SER A 245 -7.35 -1.22 5.34
CA SER A 245 -6.41 -1.06 6.46
C SER A 245 -5.57 0.20 6.30
N GLN A 246 -5.14 0.52 5.08
CA GLN A 246 -4.46 1.78 4.80
C GLN A 246 -5.39 2.98 4.98
N ASN A 247 -6.65 2.91 4.55
CA ASN A 247 -7.65 3.96 4.77
C ASN A 247 -7.98 4.12 6.25
N PHE A 248 -7.96 3.04 7.04
CA PHE A 248 -8.09 3.13 8.49
C PHE A 248 -6.94 3.94 9.09
N ALA A 249 -5.68 3.66 8.74
CA ALA A 249 -4.54 4.45 9.16
C ALA A 249 -4.68 5.93 8.72
N ARG A 250 -5.09 6.17 7.46
CA ARG A 250 -5.34 7.53 6.95
C ARG A 250 -6.42 8.26 7.74
N SER A 251 -7.48 7.57 8.15
CA SER A 251 -8.54 8.18 8.96
C SER A 251 -8.05 8.63 10.33
N LEU A 252 -7.11 7.89 10.95
CA LEU A 252 -6.48 8.29 12.20
C LEU A 252 -5.61 9.55 12.01
N VAL A 253 -4.76 9.54 10.98
CA VAL A 253 -3.84 10.67 10.68
C VAL A 253 -4.60 11.94 10.27
N ASN A 254 -5.80 11.79 9.72
CA ASN A 254 -6.63 12.93 9.30
C ASN A 254 -7.28 13.68 10.47
N GLU A 255 -7.43 13.04 11.61
CA GLU A 255 -8.11 13.63 12.76
C GLU A 255 -7.35 14.86 13.29
N PRO A 256 -8.06 15.92 13.67
CA PRO A 256 -7.43 17.04 14.39
C PRO A 256 -7.06 16.64 15.82
N GLY A 257 -6.01 17.29 16.37
CA GLY A 257 -5.48 16.96 17.70
C GLY A 257 -6.52 16.98 18.83
N ASN A 258 -7.50 17.90 18.78
CA ASN A 258 -8.59 17.93 19.75
C ASN A 258 -9.64 16.80 19.57
N LYS A 259 -9.50 15.95 18.57
CA LYS A 259 -10.36 14.78 18.30
C LYS A 259 -9.61 13.47 18.41
N LEU A 260 -8.29 13.50 18.28
CA LEU A 260 -7.43 12.33 18.43
C LEU A 260 -6.30 12.63 19.41
N THR A 261 -6.62 12.57 20.70
CA THR A 261 -5.61 12.62 21.79
C THR A 261 -4.94 11.25 21.94
N PRO A 262 -3.84 11.14 22.71
CA PRO A 262 -3.21 9.84 22.99
C PRO A 262 -4.20 8.81 23.55
N THR A 263 -5.08 9.22 24.45
CA THR A 263 -6.14 8.37 25.02
C THR A 263 -7.11 7.87 23.95
N ILE A 264 -7.58 8.76 23.06
CA ILE A 264 -8.52 8.40 21.99
C ILE A 264 -7.83 7.52 20.94
N LEU A 265 -6.57 7.75 20.64
CA LEU A 265 -5.80 6.87 19.75
C LEU A 265 -5.73 5.45 20.33
N GLY A 266 -5.45 5.32 21.64
CA GLY A 266 -5.46 4.04 22.36
C GLY A 266 -6.82 3.35 22.27
N GLN A 267 -7.92 4.08 22.50
CA GLN A 267 -9.29 3.54 22.41
C GLN A 267 -9.62 3.07 20.98
N ARG A 268 -9.29 3.86 19.96
CA ARG A 268 -9.53 3.48 18.54
C ARG A 268 -8.70 2.27 18.11
N ALA A 269 -7.45 2.20 18.55
CA ALA A 269 -6.59 1.04 18.32
C ALA A 269 -7.16 -0.21 18.99
N GLY A 270 -7.67 -0.09 20.22
CA GLY A 270 -8.33 -1.17 20.95
C GLY A 270 -9.60 -1.67 20.26
N GLN A 271 -10.49 -0.77 19.88
CA GLN A 271 -11.71 -1.11 19.14
C GLN A 271 -11.39 -1.84 17.82
N MET A 272 -10.37 -1.37 17.09
CA MET A 272 -9.89 -2.06 15.89
C MET A 272 -9.37 -3.44 16.25
N ALA A 273 -8.51 -3.57 17.25
CA ALA A 273 -7.91 -4.83 17.67
C ALA A 273 -8.98 -5.87 18.05
N GLU A 274 -9.99 -5.47 18.83
CA GLU A 274 -11.15 -6.32 19.19
C GLU A 274 -11.92 -6.77 17.95
N SER A 275 -12.18 -5.86 17.02
CA SER A 275 -12.96 -6.16 15.80
C SER A 275 -12.30 -7.19 14.88
N VAL A 276 -10.98 -7.36 14.96
CA VAL A 276 -10.21 -8.33 14.15
C VAL A 276 -9.58 -9.47 14.98
N GLY A 277 -9.91 -9.55 16.28
CA GLY A 277 -9.50 -10.64 17.17
C GLY A 277 -8.03 -10.60 17.60
N LEU A 278 -7.42 -9.41 17.68
CA LEU A 278 -6.08 -9.23 18.24
C LEU A 278 -6.13 -9.16 19.77
N ASN A 279 -5.11 -9.69 20.42
CA ASN A 279 -4.85 -9.42 21.83
C ASN A 279 -4.22 -8.03 21.97
N TRP A 280 -4.79 -7.19 22.85
CA TRP A 280 -4.31 -5.82 23.00
C TRP A 280 -4.36 -5.33 24.45
N ARG A 281 -3.53 -4.34 24.75
CA ARG A 281 -3.54 -3.57 26.00
C ARG A 281 -3.16 -2.12 25.72
N CYS A 282 -3.70 -1.21 26.51
CA CYS A 282 -3.31 0.19 26.52
C CYS A 282 -2.95 0.57 27.98
N PHE A 283 -1.75 1.10 28.17
CA PHE A 283 -1.24 1.50 29.45
C PHE A 283 -1.05 3.01 29.50
N SER A 284 -1.21 3.59 30.67
CA SER A 284 -1.02 5.03 30.91
C SER A 284 0.19 5.27 31.83
N THR A 285 0.25 6.45 32.42
CA THR A 285 1.36 7.03 33.18
C THR A 285 1.98 6.09 34.20
N ASP A 286 1.19 5.45 35.07
CA ASP A 286 1.71 4.59 36.14
C ASP A 286 2.56 3.45 35.57
N THR A 287 2.11 2.83 34.48
CA THR A 287 2.86 1.77 33.82
C THR A 287 4.17 2.27 33.22
N LEU A 288 4.22 3.49 32.65
CA LEU A 288 5.46 4.08 32.14
C LEU A 288 6.48 4.23 33.26
N HIS A 289 6.06 4.66 34.45
CA HIS A 289 6.91 4.76 35.64
C HIS A 289 7.39 3.40 36.13
N ASP A 290 6.50 2.42 36.23
CA ASP A 290 6.83 1.03 36.63
C ASP A 290 7.85 0.39 35.69
N LEU A 291 7.70 0.63 34.38
CA LEU A 291 8.61 0.16 33.32
C LEU A 291 9.87 1.01 33.18
N LYS A 292 9.97 2.13 33.93
CA LYS A 292 11.08 3.09 33.87
C LYS A 292 11.28 3.70 32.47
N MET A 293 10.19 3.98 31.79
CA MET A 293 10.17 4.60 30.47
C MET A 293 10.31 6.12 30.58
N GLY A 294 11.43 6.59 31.13
CA GLY A 294 11.62 8.01 31.43
C GLY A 294 11.81 8.88 30.20
N ALA A 295 12.33 8.34 29.10
CA ALA A 295 12.43 9.06 27.85
C ALA A 295 11.04 9.29 27.22
N PHE A 296 10.16 8.30 27.24
CA PHE A 296 8.77 8.46 26.77
C PHE A 296 7.98 9.39 27.69
N TRP A 297 8.07 9.18 29.00
CA TRP A 297 7.37 10.01 29.98
C TRP A 297 7.75 11.49 29.85
N SER A 298 9.03 11.80 29.66
CA SER A 298 9.51 13.17 29.59
C SER A 298 8.87 14.01 28.48
N VAL A 299 8.49 13.37 27.37
CA VAL A 299 7.77 14.04 26.28
C VAL A 299 6.35 14.38 26.71
N SER A 300 5.66 13.45 27.36
CA SER A 300 4.24 13.57 27.71
C SER A 300 3.96 14.48 28.90
N GLN A 301 4.92 14.67 29.81
CA GLN A 301 4.71 15.39 31.06
C GLN A 301 4.31 16.88 30.90
N GLY A 302 4.51 17.44 29.71
CA GLY A 302 4.10 18.80 29.38
C GLY A 302 2.65 18.95 28.97
N SER A 303 1.96 17.84 28.65
CA SER A 303 0.54 17.84 28.26
C SER A 303 -0.38 17.56 29.46
N ALA A 304 -1.62 18.09 29.38
CA ALA A 304 -2.70 17.68 30.28
C ALA A 304 -3.28 16.30 29.89
N GLU A 305 -3.09 15.86 28.64
CA GLU A 305 -3.51 14.53 28.17
C GLU A 305 -2.48 13.48 28.60
N PRO A 306 -2.92 12.39 29.24
CA PRO A 306 -2.01 11.32 29.62
C PRO A 306 -1.48 10.56 28.39
N PRO A 307 -0.24 10.02 28.47
CA PRO A 307 0.31 9.18 27.43
C PRO A 307 -0.45 7.86 27.32
N SER A 308 -0.34 7.21 26.15
CA SER A 308 -0.88 5.87 25.92
C SER A 308 0.18 4.98 25.30
N LEU A 309 0.61 3.95 26.03
CA LEU A 309 1.45 2.87 25.52
C LEU A 309 0.53 1.75 25.01
N ILE A 310 0.36 1.67 23.69
CA ILE A 310 -0.57 0.74 23.04
C ILE A 310 0.21 -0.50 22.60
N VAL A 311 -0.20 -1.67 23.05
CA VAL A 311 0.42 -2.95 22.72
C VAL A 311 -0.60 -3.84 22.04
N MET A 312 -0.28 -4.35 20.85
CA MET A 312 -1.11 -5.30 20.11
C MET A 312 -0.29 -6.55 19.80
N ARG A 313 -0.89 -7.73 19.91
CA ARG A 313 -0.24 -9.01 19.61
C ARG A 313 -1.05 -9.79 18.60
N TYR A 314 -0.36 -10.31 17.60
CA TYR A 314 -0.86 -11.31 16.68
C TYR A 314 -0.10 -12.60 16.87
N GLU A 315 -0.80 -13.63 17.33
CA GLU A 315 -0.26 -14.94 17.64
C GLU A 315 -1.05 -16.00 16.85
N PRO A 316 -0.62 -16.32 15.62
CA PRO A 316 -1.34 -17.27 14.78
C PRO A 316 -1.32 -18.68 15.36
N LYS A 317 -2.47 -19.37 15.33
CA LYS A 317 -2.60 -20.72 15.85
C LYS A 317 -1.58 -21.68 15.21
N GLY A 318 -0.87 -22.44 16.03
CA GLY A 318 0.10 -23.44 15.61
C GLY A 318 1.49 -22.87 15.26
N VAL A 319 1.76 -21.59 15.49
CA VAL A 319 3.08 -20.97 15.31
C VAL A 319 3.68 -20.67 16.69
N THR A 320 4.44 -21.62 17.23
CA THR A 320 5.10 -21.51 18.55
C THR A 320 6.57 -21.17 18.45
N GLU A 321 7.19 -21.42 17.29
CA GLU A 321 8.62 -21.23 17.02
C GLU A 321 8.83 -20.20 15.91
N GLY A 322 10.10 -19.90 15.64
CA GLY A 322 10.52 -18.93 14.62
C GLY A 322 10.54 -17.48 15.13
N PRO A 323 10.74 -16.51 14.23
CA PRO A 323 10.89 -15.11 14.62
C PRO A 323 9.62 -14.52 15.23
N VAL A 324 9.82 -13.55 16.11
CA VAL A 324 8.79 -12.65 16.60
C VAL A 324 9.10 -11.26 16.05
N LEU A 325 8.22 -10.71 15.25
CA LEU A 325 8.44 -9.42 14.62
C LEU A 325 7.88 -8.29 15.50
N GLY A 326 8.72 -7.31 15.79
CA GLY A 326 8.36 -6.12 16.56
C GLY A 326 8.09 -4.93 15.63
N LEU A 327 6.92 -4.33 15.74
CA LEU A 327 6.52 -3.11 15.03
C LEU A 327 6.43 -1.98 16.04
N VAL A 328 7.17 -0.87 15.86
CA VAL A 328 7.12 0.26 16.78
C VAL A 328 6.72 1.53 16.04
N GLY A 329 5.75 2.28 16.57
CA GLY A 329 5.22 3.46 15.91
C GLY A 329 5.30 4.73 16.78
N LYS A 330 5.83 5.83 16.20
CA LYS A 330 5.69 7.16 16.78
C LYS A 330 4.22 7.57 16.78
N GLY A 331 3.69 7.87 17.95
CA GLY A 331 2.27 8.20 18.15
C GLY A 331 2.05 9.61 18.68
N ILE A 332 2.85 10.59 18.28
CA ILE A 332 2.70 11.98 18.76
C ILE A 332 1.45 12.61 18.12
N THR A 333 0.36 12.69 18.87
CA THR A 333 -0.95 13.13 18.34
C THR A 333 -1.00 14.62 18.07
N PHE A 334 -0.15 15.40 18.75
CA PHE A 334 0.16 16.79 18.40
C PHE A 334 1.56 17.14 18.86
N ASP A 335 2.35 17.75 17.97
CA ASP A 335 3.72 18.19 18.25
C ASP A 335 3.86 19.70 18.11
N SER A 336 3.91 20.41 19.24
CA SER A 336 4.22 21.84 19.27
C SER A 336 5.73 22.13 19.27
N GLY A 337 6.58 21.10 19.44
CA GLY A 337 8.00 21.20 19.73
C GLY A 337 8.31 21.28 21.23
N GLY A 338 7.31 21.41 22.08
CA GLY A 338 7.50 21.63 23.52
C GLY A 338 8.10 23.00 23.81
N ILE A 339 9.07 23.08 24.74
CA ILE A 339 9.77 24.33 25.06
C ILE A 339 10.60 24.87 23.87
N SER A 340 11.16 23.98 23.05
CA SER A 340 11.77 24.32 21.76
C SER A 340 10.68 24.49 20.69
N ILE A 341 9.79 25.48 20.91
CA ILE A 341 8.54 25.65 20.18
C ILE A 341 8.75 25.83 18.67
N LYS A 342 7.94 25.15 17.88
CA LYS A 342 7.94 25.28 16.42
C LYS A 342 7.43 26.67 15.99
N PRO A 343 7.84 27.17 14.81
CA PRO A 343 7.15 28.29 14.17
C PRO A 343 5.65 27.99 13.99
N SER A 344 4.81 29.04 14.08
CA SER A 344 3.36 28.89 13.88
C SER A 344 2.99 28.41 12.47
N GLU A 345 3.82 28.72 11.48
CA GLU A 345 3.64 28.28 10.09
C GLU A 345 3.68 26.75 9.98
N ASN A 346 2.61 26.15 9.46
CA ASN A 346 2.40 24.71 9.32
C ASN A 346 2.33 23.91 10.64
N MET A 347 2.23 24.57 11.81
CA MET A 347 2.07 23.86 13.08
C MET A 347 0.73 23.08 13.12
N GLU A 348 -0.31 23.55 12.43
CA GLU A 348 -1.60 22.87 12.31
C GLU A 348 -1.50 21.48 11.65
N LYS A 349 -0.43 21.25 10.88
CA LYS A 349 -0.14 19.96 10.26
C LYS A 349 0.43 18.95 11.26
N MET A 350 0.95 19.39 12.39
CA MET A 350 1.57 18.52 13.39
C MET A 350 0.62 17.52 14.05
N LYS A 351 -0.67 17.55 13.69
CA LYS A 351 -1.64 16.48 13.95
C LYS A 351 -1.26 15.16 13.25
N TYR A 352 -0.47 15.19 12.17
CA TYR A 352 -0.05 13.99 11.46
C TYR A 352 1.21 13.33 12.05
N ASP A 353 1.76 13.87 13.12
CA ASP A 353 3.01 13.41 13.72
C ASP A 353 2.88 12.04 14.42
N MET A 354 1.70 11.48 14.40
CA MET A 354 1.38 10.12 14.81
C MET A 354 1.22 9.14 13.61
N ALA A 355 1.60 9.54 12.40
CA ALA A 355 1.43 8.71 11.20
C ALA A 355 2.20 7.38 11.27
N GLY A 356 3.34 7.34 11.96
CA GLY A 356 4.07 6.11 12.23
C GLY A 356 3.25 5.12 13.07
N GLY A 357 2.65 5.60 14.16
CA GLY A 357 1.75 4.81 15.00
C GLY A 357 0.51 4.33 14.23
N ALA A 358 -0.09 5.22 13.44
CA ALA A 358 -1.24 4.86 12.60
C ALA A 358 -0.88 3.79 11.55
N ALA A 359 0.34 3.85 10.97
CA ALA A 359 0.82 2.84 10.04
C ALA A 359 0.94 1.46 10.72
N MET A 360 1.46 1.40 11.98
CA MET A 360 1.52 0.16 12.74
C MET A 360 0.13 -0.40 13.07
N ILE A 361 -0.82 0.46 13.46
CA ILE A 361 -2.20 0.06 13.73
C ILE A 361 -2.88 -0.48 12.46
N GLY A 362 -2.71 0.21 11.32
CA GLY A 362 -3.21 -0.25 10.03
C GLY A 362 -2.58 -1.56 9.56
N ALA A 363 -1.26 -1.72 9.73
CA ALA A 363 -0.56 -2.96 9.41
C ALA A 363 -1.05 -4.13 10.29
N MET A 364 -1.23 -3.94 11.60
CA MET A 364 -1.76 -4.96 12.50
C MET A 364 -3.18 -5.39 12.12
N ARG A 365 -4.02 -4.44 11.66
CA ARG A 365 -5.34 -4.77 11.12
C ARG A 365 -5.23 -5.70 9.90
N ALA A 366 -4.36 -5.36 8.93
CA ALA A 366 -4.13 -6.19 7.76
C ALA A 366 -3.57 -7.56 8.12
N ILE A 367 -2.58 -7.63 9.02
CA ILE A 367 -1.96 -8.86 9.51
C ILE A 367 -3.02 -9.78 10.15
N ALA A 368 -3.88 -9.25 11.02
CA ALA A 368 -4.91 -10.03 11.68
C ALA A 368 -5.92 -10.63 10.70
N LEU A 369 -6.31 -9.88 9.67
CA LEU A 369 -7.27 -10.31 8.66
C LEU A 369 -6.66 -11.29 7.63
N LEU A 370 -5.40 -11.09 7.23
CA LEU A 370 -4.71 -11.91 6.23
C LEU A 370 -3.97 -13.12 6.82
N LYS A 371 -3.81 -13.17 8.13
CA LYS A 371 -3.35 -14.31 8.92
C LYS A 371 -2.01 -14.94 8.48
N PRO A 372 -0.93 -14.15 8.31
CA PRO A 372 0.39 -14.70 8.00
C PRO A 372 0.87 -15.65 9.11
N LYS A 373 1.67 -16.68 8.76
CA LYS A 373 2.21 -17.68 9.68
C LYS A 373 3.48 -17.19 10.40
N VAL A 374 3.38 -16.04 11.07
CA VAL A 374 4.47 -15.44 11.86
C VAL A 374 3.89 -14.63 13.02
N ARG A 375 4.56 -14.65 14.18
CA ARG A 375 4.15 -13.90 15.37
C ARG A 375 4.55 -12.42 15.23
N VAL A 376 3.64 -11.50 15.62
CA VAL A 376 3.90 -10.07 15.54
C VAL A 376 3.45 -9.37 16.82
N ILE A 377 4.28 -8.45 17.31
CA ILE A 377 3.99 -7.56 18.44
C ILE A 377 4.11 -6.13 17.93
N ALA A 378 3.08 -5.32 18.11
CA ALA A 378 3.16 -3.90 17.82
C ALA A 378 3.09 -3.07 19.11
N VAL A 379 3.92 -2.03 19.17
CA VAL A 379 3.97 -1.04 20.25
C VAL A 379 3.82 0.35 19.65
N VAL A 380 2.82 1.11 20.09
CA VAL A 380 2.65 2.52 19.69
C VAL A 380 2.79 3.40 20.92
N CYS A 381 3.76 4.33 20.87
CA CYS A 381 4.05 5.26 21.95
C CYS A 381 3.34 6.59 21.66
N ALA A 382 2.14 6.76 22.23
CA ALA A 382 1.29 7.92 21.97
C ALA A 382 1.44 8.97 23.09
N ALA A 383 1.73 10.23 22.69
CA ALA A 383 1.84 11.38 23.57
C ALA A 383 1.48 12.66 22.82
N GLU A 384 1.38 13.76 23.55
CA GLU A 384 1.44 15.12 23.00
C GLU A 384 2.72 15.80 23.49
N ASN A 385 3.41 16.52 22.60
CA ASN A 385 4.57 17.33 22.96
C ASN A 385 4.14 18.80 23.12
N MET A 386 3.90 19.22 24.37
CA MET A 386 3.34 20.53 24.69
C MET A 386 4.23 21.33 25.61
N PRO A 387 4.32 22.67 25.47
CA PRO A 387 4.97 23.53 26.42
C PRO A 387 4.06 23.77 27.64
N SER A 388 4.62 23.63 28.84
CA SER A 388 3.91 23.95 30.09
C SER A 388 4.91 24.14 31.24
N GLY A 389 4.41 24.39 32.43
CA GLY A 389 5.25 24.50 33.66
C GLY A 389 5.87 23.16 34.08
N THR A 390 5.36 22.04 33.57
CA THR A 390 5.86 20.69 33.84
C THR A 390 6.65 20.08 32.67
N ALA A 391 6.71 20.76 31.52
CA ALA A 391 7.39 20.24 30.32
C ALA A 391 8.89 20.05 30.55
N GLN A 392 9.47 19.06 29.85
CA GLN A 392 10.92 18.91 29.78
C GLN A 392 11.56 20.13 29.12
N LYS A 393 12.80 20.44 29.54
CA LYS A 393 13.54 21.63 29.10
C LYS A 393 14.84 21.24 28.41
N PRO A 394 15.33 22.02 27.46
CA PRO A 394 16.71 21.90 27.01
C PRO A 394 17.69 21.99 28.23
N GLY A 395 18.62 21.03 28.29
CA GLY A 395 19.54 20.84 29.42
C GLY A 395 19.10 19.81 30.46
N ASP A 396 17.85 19.33 30.41
CA ASP A 396 17.42 18.20 31.26
C ASP A 396 18.15 16.91 30.85
N VAL A 397 18.36 16.01 31.82
CA VAL A 397 18.85 14.66 31.59
C VAL A 397 17.75 13.68 31.95
N GLN A 398 17.33 12.89 30.98
CA GLN A 398 16.31 11.85 31.13
C GLN A 398 16.94 10.46 31.16
N THR A 399 16.30 9.52 31.83
CA THR A 399 16.76 8.13 31.85
C THR A 399 15.77 7.25 31.11
N ALA A 400 16.20 6.63 30.01
CA ALA A 400 15.39 5.70 29.23
C ALA A 400 15.20 4.36 29.96
N MET A 401 14.24 3.56 29.47
CA MET A 401 14.05 2.18 29.93
C MET A 401 15.36 1.38 29.84
N PRO A 402 15.71 0.58 30.87
CA PRO A 402 16.91 -0.26 30.84
C PRO A 402 16.93 -1.20 29.63
N LEU A 403 18.02 -1.24 28.87
CA LEU A 403 18.18 -2.14 27.71
C LEU A 403 18.12 -3.63 28.08
N SER A 404 18.49 -3.95 29.32
CA SER A 404 18.46 -5.31 29.86
C SER A 404 18.03 -5.27 31.33
N PRO A 405 17.34 -6.32 31.83
CA PRO A 405 16.95 -6.40 33.23
C PRO A 405 18.13 -6.27 34.19
N GLY A 406 17.98 -5.47 35.24
CA GLY A 406 19.00 -5.25 36.26
C GLY A 406 20.15 -4.30 35.87
N LYS A 407 20.16 -3.75 34.67
CA LYS A 407 21.08 -2.69 34.25
C LYS A 407 20.42 -1.32 34.43
N PRO A 408 21.21 -0.24 34.60
CA PRO A 408 20.68 1.12 34.54
C PRO A 408 20.20 1.42 33.11
N GLY A 409 19.20 2.29 32.99
CA GLY A 409 18.79 2.84 31.69
C GLY A 409 19.85 3.81 31.18
N LYS A 410 19.87 4.04 29.87
CA LYS A 410 20.71 5.06 29.24
C LYS A 410 20.24 6.44 29.63
N THR A 411 21.18 7.33 29.97
CA THR A 411 20.91 8.74 30.24
C THR A 411 21.00 9.56 28.96
N ILE A 412 20.01 10.42 28.74
CA ILE A 412 19.87 11.23 27.53
C ILE A 412 19.84 12.70 27.91
N GLU A 413 20.82 13.46 27.43
CA GLU A 413 20.79 14.92 27.49
C GLU A 413 19.78 15.46 26.46
N ILE A 414 18.81 16.22 26.93
CA ILE A 414 17.81 16.86 26.08
C ILE A 414 18.37 18.20 25.61
N VAL A 415 18.85 18.25 24.38
CA VAL A 415 19.33 19.50 23.76
C VAL A 415 18.19 20.25 23.08
N ASN A 416 17.25 19.52 22.50
CA ASN A 416 16.12 20.07 21.78
C ASN A 416 14.84 19.26 22.07
N THR A 417 13.82 19.91 22.65
CA THR A 417 12.55 19.23 22.97
C THR A 417 11.69 18.94 21.73
N ASP A 418 12.00 19.52 20.56
CA ASP A 418 11.40 19.20 19.25
C ASP A 418 12.02 17.94 18.59
N ALA A 419 12.93 17.27 19.29
CA ALA A 419 13.45 15.95 18.94
C ALA A 419 12.88 14.89 19.90
N GLU A 420 11.57 14.90 20.11
CA GLU A 420 10.77 14.09 21.03
C GLU A 420 10.45 12.70 20.47
N GLY A 421 10.25 12.61 19.15
CA GLY A 421 9.85 11.35 18.50
C GLY A 421 10.82 10.22 18.77
N ARG A 422 12.12 10.48 18.74
CA ARG A 422 13.14 9.49 19.06
C ARG A 422 13.17 9.10 20.54
N LEU A 423 12.71 9.98 21.44
CA LEU A 423 12.62 9.69 22.88
C LEU A 423 11.52 8.66 23.15
N VAL A 424 10.33 8.87 22.58
CA VAL A 424 9.24 7.89 22.75
C VAL A 424 9.57 6.55 22.07
N LEU A 425 10.26 6.58 20.92
CA LEU A 425 10.71 5.37 20.23
C LEU A 425 11.82 4.63 20.98
N ALA A 426 12.72 5.32 21.69
CA ALA A 426 13.77 4.69 22.49
C ALA A 426 13.19 3.66 23.48
N ASP A 427 12.21 4.10 24.26
CA ASP A 427 11.55 3.22 25.23
C ASP A 427 10.65 2.17 24.52
N GLY A 428 9.98 2.55 23.42
CA GLY A 428 9.17 1.63 22.65
C GLY A 428 9.97 0.48 22.03
N LEU A 429 11.14 0.78 21.44
CA LEU A 429 12.07 -0.21 20.85
C LEU A 429 12.64 -1.14 21.94
N THR A 430 13.04 -0.57 23.06
CA THR A 430 13.51 -1.35 24.20
C THR A 430 12.40 -2.27 24.72
N TYR A 431 11.18 -1.76 24.85
CA TYR A 431 10.06 -2.52 25.40
C TYR A 431 9.63 -3.66 24.49
N VAL A 432 9.53 -3.47 23.18
CA VAL A 432 9.13 -4.55 22.26
C VAL A 432 10.15 -5.70 22.26
N ARG A 433 11.45 -5.40 22.46
CA ARG A 433 12.50 -6.41 22.66
C ARG A 433 12.27 -7.18 23.97
N HIS A 434 11.94 -6.53 25.07
CA HIS A 434 11.59 -7.17 26.34
C HIS A 434 10.33 -8.03 26.23
N LEU A 435 9.44 -7.74 25.30
CA LEU A 435 8.27 -8.58 24.97
C LEU A 435 8.63 -9.79 24.10
N GLY A 436 9.91 -9.95 23.71
CA GLY A 436 10.44 -11.10 22.98
C GLY A 436 10.55 -10.92 21.45
N ALA A 437 10.46 -9.68 20.93
CA ALA A 437 10.70 -9.44 19.52
C ALA A 437 12.17 -9.70 19.13
N THR A 438 12.37 -10.35 17.99
CA THR A 438 13.67 -10.79 17.47
C THR A 438 14.13 -10.02 16.23
N HIS A 439 13.21 -9.33 15.55
CA HIS A 439 13.44 -8.44 14.41
C HIS A 439 12.51 -7.25 14.55
N LEU A 440 13.01 -6.07 14.25
CA LEU A 440 12.29 -4.82 14.51
C LEU A 440 12.10 -4.01 13.24
N ILE A 441 10.95 -3.34 13.16
CA ILE A 441 10.74 -2.24 12.25
C ILE A 441 10.03 -1.12 13.01
N ASP A 442 10.51 0.11 12.89
CA ASP A 442 9.79 1.26 13.40
C ASP A 442 9.48 2.27 12.29
N ALA A 443 8.44 3.07 12.48
CA ALA A 443 8.08 4.14 11.58
C ALA A 443 7.74 5.41 12.36
N ALA A 444 8.26 6.53 11.85
CA ALA A 444 8.06 7.83 12.46
C ALA A 444 8.13 8.96 11.42
N THR A 445 7.35 9.99 11.61
CA THR A 445 7.55 11.32 11.06
C THR A 445 8.67 11.99 11.87
N LEU A 446 9.92 11.56 11.61
CA LEU A 446 10.98 11.80 12.58
C LEU A 446 11.76 13.08 12.32
N THR A 447 12.17 13.34 11.08
CA THR A 447 13.10 14.45 10.84
C THR A 447 12.71 15.32 9.63
N GLY A 448 12.76 16.64 9.84
CA GLY A 448 12.76 17.59 8.73
C GLY A 448 14.00 17.42 7.83
N ALA A 449 15.11 16.92 8.37
CA ALA A 449 16.33 16.64 7.60
C ALA A 449 16.11 15.59 6.53
N CYS A 450 15.32 14.54 6.79
CA CYS A 450 14.93 13.55 5.81
C CYS A 450 14.09 14.17 4.67
N VAL A 451 13.15 15.08 5.03
CA VAL A 451 12.36 15.81 4.03
C VAL A 451 13.24 16.70 3.15
N VAL A 452 14.24 17.38 3.74
CA VAL A 452 15.19 18.21 2.98
C VAL A 452 16.02 17.36 2.01
N ALA A 453 16.43 16.16 2.43
CA ALA A 453 17.28 15.28 1.63
C ALA A 453 16.52 14.56 0.49
N LEU A 454 15.31 14.05 0.76
CA LEU A 454 14.56 13.17 -0.14
C LEU A 454 13.27 13.79 -0.70
N GLY A 455 12.88 14.96 -0.22
CA GLY A 455 11.64 15.64 -0.59
C GLY A 455 10.40 14.83 -0.22
N HIS A 456 9.38 14.93 -1.07
CA HIS A 456 8.14 14.15 -1.00
C HIS A 456 8.13 13.00 -2.02
N ALA A 457 9.31 12.55 -2.45
CA ALA A 457 9.47 11.50 -3.46
C ALA A 457 9.78 10.14 -2.85
N ASN A 458 10.58 10.12 -1.78
CA ASN A 458 10.93 8.90 -1.03
C ASN A 458 10.85 9.17 0.47
N ALA A 459 10.47 8.16 1.25
CA ALA A 459 10.74 8.10 2.67
C ALA A 459 12.19 7.65 2.92
N GLY A 460 12.77 8.02 4.05
CA GLY A 460 14.07 7.52 4.47
C GLY A 460 13.94 6.13 5.11
N ALA A 461 14.97 5.31 4.94
CA ALA A 461 15.09 4.04 5.64
C ALA A 461 16.52 3.86 6.14
N PHE A 462 16.68 3.23 7.30
CA PHE A 462 17.96 2.87 7.89
C PHE A 462 17.88 1.42 8.38
N SER A 463 18.99 0.71 8.36
CA SER A 463 19.03 -0.66 8.90
C SER A 463 20.43 -1.00 9.37
N ASN A 464 20.51 -1.72 10.50
CA ASN A 464 21.73 -2.29 11.03
C ASN A 464 22.00 -3.71 10.51
N ASP A 465 21.05 -4.30 9.74
CA ASP A 465 21.13 -5.66 9.22
C ASP A 465 20.72 -5.74 7.74
N ASP A 466 21.64 -6.18 6.87
CA ASP A 466 21.40 -6.22 5.44
C ASP A 466 20.39 -7.30 5.02
N ALA A 467 20.31 -8.41 5.76
CA ALA A 467 19.36 -9.47 5.44
C ALA A 467 17.91 -9.03 5.74
N THR A 468 17.71 -8.35 6.85
CA THR A 468 16.41 -7.75 7.21
C THR A 468 16.02 -6.66 6.22
N TRP A 469 16.99 -5.81 5.82
CA TRP A 469 16.75 -4.80 4.77
C TRP A 469 16.36 -5.42 3.44
N ALA A 470 17.08 -6.44 2.97
CA ALA A 470 16.79 -7.09 1.68
C ALA A 470 15.34 -7.66 1.62
N LYS A 471 14.84 -8.19 2.73
CA LYS A 471 13.44 -8.65 2.82
C LYS A 471 12.44 -7.51 2.69
N PHE A 472 12.71 -6.36 3.29
CA PHE A 472 11.86 -5.17 3.18
C PHE A 472 11.90 -4.59 1.75
N ASP A 473 13.09 -4.43 1.18
CA ASP A 473 13.31 -3.87 -0.16
C ASP A 473 12.61 -4.70 -1.25
N ALA A 474 12.69 -6.03 -1.16
CA ALA A 474 11.98 -6.92 -2.08
C ALA A 474 10.46 -6.67 -2.10
N GLY A 475 9.86 -6.37 -0.92
CA GLY A 475 8.44 -6.05 -0.79
C GLY A 475 8.04 -4.71 -1.44
N LEU A 476 8.97 -3.77 -1.61
CA LEU A 476 8.69 -2.45 -2.18
C LEU A 476 8.23 -2.52 -3.64
N SER A 477 8.74 -3.49 -4.40
CA SER A 477 8.32 -3.71 -5.79
C SER A 477 6.83 -4.07 -5.91
N LEU A 478 6.28 -4.77 -4.91
CA LEU A 478 4.87 -5.18 -4.86
C LEU A 478 3.95 -4.03 -4.43
N THR A 479 4.44 -3.18 -3.53
CA THR A 479 3.63 -2.11 -2.93
C THR A 479 3.70 -0.80 -3.72
N GLY A 480 4.79 -0.57 -4.45
CA GLY A 480 5.08 0.70 -5.12
C GLY A 480 5.33 1.86 -4.15
N GLU A 481 5.47 1.58 -2.84
CA GLU A 481 5.91 2.57 -1.86
C GLU A 481 7.41 2.81 -2.02
N LYS A 482 7.86 4.04 -1.83
CA LYS A 482 9.23 4.44 -2.15
C LYS A 482 10.00 4.77 -0.88
N PHE A 483 11.01 3.97 -0.60
CA PHE A 483 11.95 4.17 0.48
C PHE A 483 13.37 4.21 -0.08
N TRP A 484 14.21 5.06 0.50
CA TRP A 484 15.61 5.16 0.15
C TRP A 484 16.47 4.89 1.38
N ARG A 485 17.36 3.87 1.31
CA ARG A 485 18.25 3.54 2.42
C ARG A 485 19.33 4.59 2.56
N LEU A 486 19.38 5.24 3.72
CA LEU A 486 20.38 6.21 4.13
C LEU A 486 21.41 5.53 5.04
N PRO A 487 22.64 6.09 5.17
CA PRO A 487 23.73 5.46 5.90
C PRO A 487 23.58 5.58 7.42
N LEU A 488 24.05 4.54 8.12
CA LEU A 488 24.48 4.56 9.51
C LEU A 488 26.01 4.60 9.54
N GLY A 489 26.62 5.14 10.62
CA GLY A 489 28.07 5.17 10.73
C GLY A 489 28.57 5.82 12.02
N GLU A 490 29.80 5.48 12.43
CA GLU A 490 30.42 5.97 13.65
C GLU A 490 30.52 7.50 13.70
N GLU A 491 30.73 8.13 12.54
CA GLU A 491 30.84 9.59 12.42
C GLU A 491 29.52 10.31 12.79
N TYR A 492 28.37 9.66 12.59
CA TYR A 492 27.08 10.16 13.03
C TYR A 492 26.84 9.85 14.51
N ALA A 493 27.27 8.68 14.99
CA ALA A 493 27.15 8.31 16.40
C ALA A 493 28.01 9.22 17.30
N GLU A 494 29.21 9.63 16.85
CA GLU A 494 30.07 10.58 17.56
C GLU A 494 29.36 11.93 17.82
N GLN A 495 28.51 12.39 16.91
CA GLN A 495 27.82 13.68 17.03
C GLN A 495 26.76 13.70 18.14
N ILE A 496 26.31 12.56 18.61
CA ILE A 496 25.32 12.44 19.69
C ILE A 496 25.95 12.09 21.05
N LYS A 497 27.27 12.06 21.19
CA LYS A 497 27.93 11.91 22.49
C LYS A 497 27.66 13.11 23.39
N SER A 498 27.41 12.87 24.67
CA SER A 498 27.17 13.89 25.68
C SER A 498 28.32 13.95 26.66
N ASP A 499 28.56 15.15 27.21
CA ASP A 499 29.53 15.35 28.27
C ASP A 499 28.92 15.14 29.68
N ILE A 500 27.57 15.12 29.77
CA ILE A 500 26.84 15.03 31.05
C ILE A 500 25.94 13.81 31.15
N GLY A 501 25.65 13.14 30.03
CA GLY A 501 24.88 11.90 29.93
C GLY A 501 25.57 10.89 29.05
N ASP A 502 24.92 9.77 28.78
CA ASP A 502 25.46 8.78 27.84
C ASP A 502 25.39 9.30 26.39
N ILE A 503 24.27 9.93 26.01
CA ILE A 503 24.02 10.46 24.67
C ILE A 503 23.19 11.74 24.71
N LYS A 504 23.21 12.53 23.61
CA LYS A 504 22.31 13.66 23.37
C LYS A 504 21.15 13.26 22.45
N ASN A 505 19.99 13.88 22.62
CA ASN A 505 18.86 13.60 21.76
C ASN A 505 18.98 14.20 20.34
N THR A 506 20.00 15.03 20.06
CA THR A 506 20.28 15.56 18.71
C THR A 506 21.77 15.75 18.47
N GLY A 507 22.25 15.46 17.26
CA GLY A 507 23.64 15.66 16.82
C GLY A 507 23.89 17.01 16.14
N GLY A 508 22.95 17.96 16.21
CA GLY A 508 23.08 19.26 15.56
C GLY A 508 22.43 19.31 14.17
N ARG A 509 22.86 20.32 13.36
CA ARG A 509 22.17 20.63 12.08
C ARG A 509 22.45 19.64 10.96
N TRP A 510 23.68 19.12 10.87
CA TRP A 510 24.14 18.36 9.72
C TRP A 510 23.89 16.86 9.90
N GLY A 511 23.45 16.18 8.83
CA GLY A 511 23.17 14.75 8.89
C GLY A 511 22.05 14.36 9.86
N GLY A 512 21.09 15.26 10.13
CA GLY A 512 20.10 15.11 11.19
C GLY A 512 19.26 13.83 11.10
N ALA A 513 18.99 13.31 9.90
CA ALA A 513 18.31 12.03 9.73
C ALA A 513 19.21 10.84 10.15
N CYS A 514 20.50 10.88 9.81
CA CYS A 514 21.46 9.83 10.18
C CYS A 514 21.75 9.84 11.70
N THR A 515 21.93 11.02 12.30
CA THR A 515 22.13 11.13 13.76
C THR A 515 20.90 10.70 14.56
N ALA A 516 19.68 10.94 14.02
CA ALA A 516 18.46 10.45 14.63
C ALA A 516 18.35 8.92 14.57
N ALA A 517 18.74 8.32 13.46
CA ALA A 517 18.78 6.86 13.31
C ALA A 517 19.86 6.23 14.21
N GLU A 518 21.05 6.83 14.32
CA GLU A 518 22.09 6.36 15.27
C GLU A 518 21.62 6.47 16.73
N PHE A 519 20.86 7.51 17.09
CA PHE A 519 20.23 7.58 18.40
C PHE A 519 19.30 6.37 18.64
N LEU A 520 18.42 6.05 17.70
CA LEU A 520 17.50 4.91 17.82
C LEU A 520 18.23 3.56 17.87
N LYS A 521 19.32 3.42 17.12
CA LYS A 521 20.15 2.22 17.09
C LYS A 521 20.70 1.83 18.46
N VAL A 522 20.96 2.79 19.35
CA VAL A 522 21.37 2.52 20.75
C VAL A 522 20.34 1.65 21.48
N PHE A 523 19.05 1.78 21.17
CA PHE A 523 17.94 1.14 21.87
C PHE A 523 17.47 -0.18 21.24
N VAL A 524 18.00 -0.53 20.08
CA VAL A 524 17.75 -1.83 19.46
C VAL A 524 18.84 -2.86 19.77
N ASP A 525 19.98 -2.38 20.34
CA ASP A 525 21.15 -3.23 20.63
C ASP A 525 21.57 -4.02 19.36
N ASP A 526 21.86 -5.31 19.46
CA ASP A 526 22.23 -6.18 18.33
C ASP A 526 21.00 -6.76 17.58
N THR A 527 19.78 -6.33 17.91
CA THR A 527 18.57 -6.84 17.25
C THR A 527 18.47 -6.34 15.81
N PRO A 528 18.28 -7.21 14.80
CA PRO A 528 18.03 -6.79 13.41
C PRO A 528 16.88 -5.79 13.32
N TRP A 529 17.14 -4.63 12.70
CA TRP A 529 16.23 -3.49 12.78
C TRP A 529 16.20 -2.67 11.49
N ILE A 530 15.02 -2.10 11.22
CA ILE A 530 14.78 -1.11 10.18
C ILE A 530 14.06 0.08 10.81
N HIS A 531 14.58 1.29 10.61
CA HIS A 531 13.89 2.54 10.88
C HIS A 531 13.35 3.13 9.58
N LEU A 532 12.07 3.54 9.59
CA LEU A 532 11.39 4.23 8.50
C LEU A 532 11.09 5.68 8.89
N ASP A 533 11.88 6.63 8.35
CA ASP A 533 11.57 8.06 8.48
C ASP A 533 10.60 8.47 7.38
N ILE A 534 9.32 8.50 7.73
CA ILE A 534 8.22 8.78 6.81
C ILE A 534 7.80 10.26 6.77
N ALA A 535 8.56 11.17 7.38
CA ALA A 535 8.21 12.59 7.49
C ALA A 535 7.83 13.23 6.14
N GLY A 536 8.59 12.91 5.07
CA GLY A 536 8.34 13.44 3.72
C GLY A 536 7.16 12.82 2.99
N MET A 537 6.69 11.65 3.43
CA MET A 537 5.70 10.82 2.70
C MET A 537 4.39 10.62 3.46
N ALA A 538 4.31 10.98 4.75
CA ALA A 538 3.11 10.79 5.58
C ALA A 538 1.91 11.62 5.09
N TRP A 539 2.17 12.75 4.44
CA TRP A 539 1.17 13.70 3.97
C TRP A 539 1.34 14.02 2.49
N VAL A 540 0.24 13.97 1.73
CA VAL A 540 0.17 14.39 0.32
C VAL A 540 -0.18 15.86 0.29
N GLU A 541 0.77 16.72 -0.10
CA GLU A 541 0.62 18.18 -0.09
C GLU A 541 -0.40 18.67 -1.11
N ASP A 542 -0.40 18.10 -2.31
CA ASP A 542 -1.32 18.42 -3.39
C ASP A 542 -2.06 17.19 -3.88
N SER A 543 -3.35 17.35 -4.19
CA SER A 543 -4.13 16.25 -4.78
C SER A 543 -3.50 15.78 -6.08
N LYS A 544 -3.33 14.47 -6.20
CA LYS A 544 -2.91 13.79 -7.44
C LYS A 544 -4.13 13.18 -8.11
N PRO A 545 -4.07 12.85 -9.42
CA PRO A 545 -5.21 12.25 -10.10
C PRO A 545 -5.81 11.03 -9.37
N TYR A 546 -4.99 10.27 -8.65
CA TYR A 546 -5.35 9.02 -8.00
C TYR A 546 -5.52 9.08 -6.47
N ILE A 547 -5.15 10.19 -5.81
CA ILE A 547 -5.25 10.33 -4.35
C ILE A 547 -5.52 11.78 -3.96
N ALA A 548 -6.38 12.00 -2.95
CA ALA A 548 -6.64 13.32 -2.41
C ALA A 548 -5.44 13.87 -1.62
N LYS A 549 -5.33 15.21 -1.52
CA LYS A 549 -4.51 15.88 -0.52
C LYS A 549 -4.84 15.35 0.87
N GLY A 550 -3.83 15.18 1.73
CA GLY A 550 -4.03 14.68 3.09
C GLY A 550 -3.19 13.46 3.40
N PRO A 551 -3.59 12.65 4.38
CA PRO A 551 -2.81 11.49 4.84
C PRO A 551 -2.62 10.46 3.73
N SER A 552 -1.37 9.95 3.60
CA SER A 552 -1.03 8.95 2.60
C SER A 552 -1.27 7.52 3.06
N GLY A 553 -1.09 7.23 4.34
CA GLY A 553 -1.07 5.88 4.91
C GLY A 553 0.15 5.07 4.48
N VAL A 554 1.25 5.74 4.13
CA VAL A 554 2.53 5.10 3.76
C VAL A 554 3.01 4.13 4.83
N ALA A 555 3.74 3.11 4.42
CA ALA A 555 4.31 2.02 5.19
C ALA A 555 3.34 0.88 5.55
N VAL A 556 2.03 1.07 5.59
CA VAL A 556 1.07 0.00 5.93
C VAL A 556 1.26 -1.24 5.05
N ARG A 557 1.36 -1.07 3.74
CA ARG A 557 1.52 -2.17 2.79
C ARG A 557 2.92 -2.78 2.85
N SER A 558 3.95 -1.94 2.91
CA SER A 558 5.34 -2.39 2.95
C SER A 558 5.66 -3.16 4.23
N ILE A 559 5.11 -2.74 5.38
CA ILE A 559 5.22 -3.47 6.64
C ILE A 559 4.58 -4.87 6.53
N LEU A 560 3.39 -4.99 5.92
CA LEU A 560 2.76 -6.30 5.72
C LEU A 560 3.63 -7.20 4.85
N GLU A 561 4.19 -6.70 3.74
CA GLU A 561 5.05 -7.52 2.88
C GLU A 561 6.34 -7.94 3.58
N TRP A 562 6.92 -7.04 4.40
CA TRP A 562 8.03 -7.41 5.27
C TRP A 562 7.65 -8.52 6.26
N VAL A 563 6.49 -8.43 6.91
CA VAL A 563 6.00 -9.48 7.81
C VAL A 563 5.83 -10.81 7.06
N ARG A 564 5.27 -10.79 5.86
CA ARG A 564 5.09 -11.98 5.02
C ARG A 564 6.40 -12.63 4.61
N SER A 565 7.47 -11.86 4.44
CA SER A 565 8.79 -12.40 4.06
C SER A 565 9.41 -13.31 5.12
N TYR A 566 8.85 -13.34 6.32
CA TYR A 566 9.25 -14.22 7.44
C TYR A 566 8.30 -15.42 7.65
N GLN A 567 7.30 -15.60 6.80
CA GLN A 567 6.44 -16.78 6.89
C GLN A 567 7.25 -18.06 6.65
N GLN A 568 7.04 -19.05 7.50
CA GLN A 568 7.56 -20.39 7.22
C GLN A 568 6.87 -20.95 5.98
N PRO A 569 7.60 -21.64 5.07
CA PRO A 569 6.96 -22.36 3.99
C PRO A 569 5.91 -23.31 4.58
N ALA A 570 4.77 -23.44 3.91
CA ALA A 570 3.78 -24.43 4.31
C ALA A 570 4.50 -25.79 4.36
N SER A 571 4.53 -26.44 5.53
CA SER A 571 5.00 -27.81 5.63
C SER A 571 4.17 -28.63 4.65
N SER A 572 4.81 -29.20 3.63
CA SER A 572 4.19 -30.18 2.75
C SER A 572 3.76 -31.37 3.64
N SER A 573 2.48 -31.37 4.01
CA SER A 573 1.84 -32.48 4.72
C SER A 573 1.41 -33.54 3.73
#